data_c583f0582424e5b18f51607245943cb5
#
_entry.id   c583f0582424e5b18f51607245943cb5
#
_cell.length_a   1.000
_cell.length_b   1.000
_cell.length_c   1.000
_cell.angle_alpha   90.00
_cell.angle_beta   90.00
_cell.angle_gamma   90.00
#
_symmetry.space_group_name_H-M   'P 1'
#
loop_
_entity.id
_entity.type
_entity.pdbx_description
1 polymer ?
#
loop_
_entity_poly.entity_id
_entity_poly.type
_entity_poly.pdbx_seq_one_letter_code
_entity_poly.pdbx_strand_id
1 'polypeptide(L)'
;MQNRGFTYGDALFDVLKFEAGNVTFLDDHYIRLMSSMRMLRMKIPSHFTLEGYEKELMKTLEANGLKDSARLRVSVFRTGGGHYLPESNQSEYLVDAEKIPDAADSPYEIELFKDYHVSSGLLSTVKTNNRMVNILGSIFAQENDFQNAILINERKELVGATDSNLFLIKQNRIITPSLDSGCINGIVRRKVLEHLRKSEGRVVEETAVSPFELLKVDEVFLTNSILGIQSVDRYRKKNFTDSVAREVRLELGM
;
A
#
# COMPACT_ATOMS: atom_id res chain seq x y z
N MET A 1 -16.76 24.89 -2.14
CA MET A 1 -15.40 24.41 -2.47
C MET A 1 -15.50 23.42 -3.63
N GLN A 2 -14.96 23.79 -4.79
CA GLN A 2 -15.04 22.94 -5.99
C GLN A 2 -13.75 22.08 -6.08
N ASN A 3 -13.62 21.07 -5.23
CA ASN A 3 -12.49 20.13 -5.29
C ASN A 3 -13.00 18.77 -5.77
N ARG A 4 -12.60 18.35 -6.96
CA ARG A 4 -13.03 17.11 -7.60
C ARG A 4 -12.56 15.87 -6.84
N GLY A 5 -11.39 15.94 -6.16
CA GLY A 5 -10.92 14.87 -5.29
C GLY A 5 -11.89 14.60 -4.13
N PHE A 6 -12.49 15.66 -3.57
CA PHE A 6 -13.52 15.55 -2.54
C PHE A 6 -14.88 15.13 -3.11
N THR A 7 -15.32 15.76 -4.23
CA THR A 7 -16.68 15.55 -4.76
C THR A 7 -16.86 14.21 -5.46
N TYR A 8 -15.83 13.74 -6.18
CA TYR A 8 -15.88 12.55 -7.06
C TYR A 8 -14.84 11.48 -6.72
N GLY A 9 -13.96 11.73 -5.75
CA GLY A 9 -12.79 10.89 -5.54
C GLY A 9 -11.79 10.96 -6.72
N ASP A 10 -11.86 12.02 -7.56
CA ASP A 10 -10.99 12.23 -8.72
C ASP A 10 -9.59 12.68 -8.26
N ALA A 11 -8.96 11.78 -7.52
CA ALA A 11 -7.67 11.96 -6.87
C ALA A 11 -6.95 10.64 -6.68
N LEU A 12 -5.65 10.74 -6.52
CA LEU A 12 -4.78 9.63 -6.16
C LEU A 12 -3.81 10.09 -5.06
N PHE A 13 -3.21 9.13 -4.36
CA PHE A 13 -2.26 9.46 -3.31
C PHE A 13 -1.08 8.50 -3.28
N ASP A 14 -0.02 8.93 -2.68
CA ASP A 14 1.11 8.10 -2.29
C ASP A 14 1.46 8.32 -0.82
N VAL A 15 2.06 7.30 -0.18
CA VAL A 15 2.50 7.36 1.21
C VAL A 15 3.94 6.90 1.26
N LEU A 16 4.79 7.76 1.83
CA LEU A 16 6.23 7.57 1.91
C LEU A 16 6.68 7.61 3.36
N LYS A 17 7.74 6.88 3.67
CA LYS A 17 8.42 6.94 4.97
C LYS A 17 9.63 7.87 4.85
N PHE A 18 9.76 8.79 5.79
CA PHE A 18 10.99 9.52 6.05
C PHE A 18 11.62 8.94 7.30
N GLU A 19 12.90 8.62 7.24
CA GLU A 19 13.66 8.06 8.35
C GLU A 19 15.16 8.34 8.16
N ALA A 20 15.85 8.65 9.27
CA ALA A 20 17.29 8.88 9.27
C ALA A 20 17.77 9.89 8.18
N GLY A 21 17.00 10.97 7.97
CA GLY A 21 17.34 12.03 7.02
C GLY A 21 16.95 11.76 5.56
N ASN A 22 16.37 10.61 5.24
CA ASN A 22 16.07 10.22 3.86
C ASN A 22 14.60 9.79 3.68
N VAL A 23 14.06 10.03 2.49
CA VAL A 23 12.77 9.45 2.08
C VAL A 23 13.03 8.09 1.45
N THR A 24 12.49 7.04 2.06
CA THR A 24 12.71 5.66 1.61
C THR A 24 12.10 5.43 0.22
N PHE A 25 12.89 4.90 -0.72
CA PHE A 25 12.48 4.61 -2.11
C PHE A 25 11.86 5.78 -2.87
N LEU A 26 12.38 6.99 -2.69
CA LEU A 26 11.88 8.23 -3.27
C LEU A 26 11.63 8.12 -4.78
N ASP A 27 12.60 7.61 -5.56
CA ASP A 27 12.48 7.45 -7.01
C ASP A 27 11.33 6.54 -7.41
N ASP A 28 11.19 5.40 -6.73
CA ASP A 28 10.09 4.45 -6.98
C ASP A 28 8.72 5.06 -6.70
N HIS A 29 8.61 5.85 -5.61
CA HIS A 29 7.39 6.59 -5.28
C HIS A 29 7.06 7.63 -6.32
N TYR A 30 8.04 8.44 -6.73
CA TYR A 30 7.87 9.44 -7.78
C TYR A 30 7.41 8.80 -9.10
N ILE A 31 8.09 7.74 -9.57
CA ILE A 31 7.76 7.04 -10.81
C ILE A 31 6.34 6.45 -10.75
N ARG A 32 5.96 5.83 -9.61
CA ARG A 32 4.61 5.28 -9.42
C ARG A 32 3.56 6.38 -9.48
N LEU A 33 3.79 7.50 -8.82
CA LEU A 33 2.87 8.64 -8.81
C LEU A 33 2.67 9.18 -10.23
N MET A 34 3.77 9.41 -10.98
CA MET A 34 3.72 9.86 -12.38
C MET A 34 2.97 8.88 -13.29
N SER A 35 3.23 7.58 -13.13
CA SER A 35 2.55 6.54 -13.90
C SER A 35 1.05 6.52 -13.61
N SER A 36 0.68 6.65 -12.33
CA SER A 36 -0.72 6.70 -11.89
C SER A 36 -1.46 7.93 -12.43
N MET A 37 -0.81 9.11 -12.44
CA MET A 37 -1.36 10.32 -13.04
C MET A 37 -1.63 10.14 -14.54
N ARG A 38 -0.69 9.52 -15.28
CA ARG A 38 -0.88 9.22 -16.72
C ARG A 38 -2.04 8.26 -16.95
N MET A 39 -2.15 7.19 -16.13
CA MET A 39 -3.27 6.25 -16.21
C MET A 39 -4.62 6.94 -16.01
N LEU A 40 -4.71 7.91 -15.11
CA LEU A 40 -5.90 8.71 -14.85
C LEU A 40 -6.03 9.92 -15.81
N ARG A 41 -5.17 10.03 -16.83
CA ARG A 41 -5.15 11.14 -17.80
C ARG A 41 -5.03 12.52 -17.16
N MET A 42 -4.38 12.61 -16.01
CA MET A 42 -4.04 13.87 -15.36
C MET A 42 -2.84 14.50 -16.04
N LYS A 43 -2.86 15.82 -16.23
CA LYS A 43 -1.72 16.57 -16.76
C LYS A 43 -0.73 16.79 -15.63
N ILE A 44 0.48 16.27 -15.80
CA ILE A 44 1.57 16.43 -14.85
C ILE A 44 2.10 17.86 -14.96
N PRO A 45 2.13 18.64 -13.84
CA PRO A 45 2.70 19.99 -13.86
C PRO A 45 4.18 19.96 -14.23
N SER A 46 4.65 20.94 -15.01
CA SER A 46 6.05 21.00 -15.48
C SER A 46 7.08 21.09 -14.35
N HIS A 47 6.70 21.69 -13.23
CA HIS A 47 7.54 21.82 -12.04
C HIS A 47 7.55 20.57 -11.15
N PHE A 48 6.73 19.56 -11.46
CA PHE A 48 6.68 18.31 -10.72
C PHE A 48 7.76 17.34 -11.19
N THR A 49 9.02 17.76 -11.02
CA THR A 49 10.24 16.97 -11.27
C THR A 49 10.60 16.18 -10.02
N LEU A 50 11.46 15.15 -10.11
CA LEU A 50 11.93 14.39 -8.95
C LEU A 50 12.55 15.32 -7.90
N GLU A 51 13.43 16.25 -8.31
CA GLU A 51 14.06 17.22 -7.43
C GLU A 51 13.02 18.17 -6.78
N GLY A 52 12.05 18.66 -7.57
CA GLY A 52 10.96 19.51 -7.07
C GLY A 52 10.08 18.75 -6.07
N TYR A 53 9.80 17.48 -6.35
CA TYR A 53 9.05 16.59 -5.47
C TYR A 53 9.75 16.38 -4.12
N GLU A 54 11.03 16.01 -4.15
CA GLU A 54 11.84 15.84 -2.94
C GLU A 54 11.90 17.14 -2.11
N LYS A 55 12.14 18.28 -2.76
CA LYS A 55 12.18 19.57 -2.10
C LYS A 55 10.89 19.90 -1.36
N GLU A 56 9.72 19.64 -1.96
CA GLU A 56 8.42 19.88 -1.30
C GLU A 56 8.19 18.91 -0.13
N LEU A 57 8.63 17.65 -0.21
CA LEU A 57 8.58 16.71 0.91
C LEU A 57 9.43 17.20 2.07
N MET A 58 10.68 17.57 1.82
CA MET A 58 11.62 18.07 2.84
C MET A 58 11.13 19.37 3.49
N LYS A 59 10.62 20.30 2.70
CA LYS A 59 10.02 21.55 3.19
C LYS A 59 8.81 21.29 4.09
N THR A 60 7.98 20.30 3.75
CA THR A 60 6.82 19.92 4.57
C THR A 60 7.26 19.32 5.90
N LEU A 61 8.29 18.47 5.90
CA LEU A 61 8.89 17.91 7.14
C LEU A 61 9.43 19.02 8.05
N GLU A 62 10.19 19.96 7.48
CA GLU A 62 10.74 21.10 8.22
C GLU A 62 9.64 21.96 8.84
N ALA A 63 8.60 22.31 8.05
CA ALA A 63 7.48 23.12 8.52
C ALA A 63 6.70 22.47 9.67
N ASN A 64 6.69 21.14 9.75
CA ASN A 64 6.06 20.37 10.83
C ASN A 64 7.03 19.95 11.94
N GLY A 65 8.30 20.34 11.88
CA GLY A 65 9.31 20.01 12.89
C GLY A 65 9.67 18.51 12.97
N LEU A 66 9.43 17.74 11.92
CA LEU A 66 9.64 16.30 11.86
C LEU A 66 11.05 15.99 11.34
N LYS A 67 11.95 15.55 12.23
CA LYS A 67 13.39 15.39 11.94
C LYS A 67 13.86 13.92 11.92
N ASP A 68 13.24 13.04 12.68
CA ASP A 68 13.72 11.67 12.89
C ASP A 68 12.98 10.66 12.01
N SER A 69 11.68 10.58 12.18
CA SER A 69 10.82 9.71 11.36
C SER A 69 9.47 10.36 11.12
N ALA A 70 8.92 10.17 9.92
CA ALA A 70 7.62 10.70 9.57
C ALA A 70 6.93 9.86 8.48
N ARG A 71 5.62 9.91 8.51
CA ARG A 71 4.75 9.47 7.42
C ARG A 71 4.41 10.68 6.57
N LEU A 72 4.82 10.65 5.31
CA LEU A 72 4.45 11.64 4.31
C LEU A 72 3.31 11.11 3.46
N ARG A 73 2.31 11.94 3.19
CA ARG A 73 1.25 11.64 2.23
C ARG A 73 1.22 12.71 1.15
N VAL A 74 1.35 12.30 -0.09
CA VAL A 74 1.15 13.17 -1.25
C VAL A 74 -0.18 12.83 -1.89
N SER A 75 -1.09 13.78 -1.93
CA SER A 75 -2.41 13.63 -2.56
C SER A 75 -2.45 14.50 -3.81
N VAL A 76 -2.69 13.89 -4.97
CA VAL A 76 -2.82 14.59 -6.26
C VAL A 76 -4.28 14.53 -6.68
N PHE A 77 -4.84 15.65 -7.06
CA PHE A 77 -6.23 15.77 -7.47
C PHE A 77 -6.37 16.61 -8.73
N ARG A 78 -7.39 16.29 -9.53
CA ARG A 78 -7.72 17.06 -10.74
C ARG A 78 -8.37 18.36 -10.36
N THR A 79 -7.95 19.45 -11.01
CA THR A 79 -8.50 20.79 -10.80
C THR A 79 -9.59 21.12 -11.80
N GLY A 80 -10.32 22.24 -11.54
CA GLY A 80 -11.42 22.69 -12.35
C GLY A 80 -12.77 22.11 -11.92
N GLY A 81 -13.78 22.53 -12.65
CA GLY A 81 -15.19 22.14 -12.45
C GLY A 81 -15.61 20.94 -13.31
N GLY A 82 -16.90 20.93 -13.65
CA GLY A 82 -17.57 19.90 -14.43
C GLY A 82 -18.14 18.78 -13.58
N HIS A 83 -18.92 17.91 -14.22
CA HIS A 83 -19.49 16.72 -13.59
C HIS A 83 -18.53 15.52 -13.75
N TYR A 84 -19.01 14.41 -14.33
CA TYR A 84 -18.11 13.25 -14.62
C TYR A 84 -17.06 13.60 -15.67
N LEU A 85 -17.42 14.43 -16.69
CA LEU A 85 -16.44 15.01 -17.59
C LEU A 85 -15.80 16.23 -16.91
N PRO A 86 -14.49 16.21 -16.61
CA PRO A 86 -13.81 17.37 -16.05
C PRO A 86 -13.62 18.46 -17.11
N GLU A 87 -13.73 19.72 -16.72
CA GLU A 87 -13.44 20.87 -17.58
C GLU A 87 -11.95 21.00 -17.92
N SER A 88 -11.10 20.42 -17.06
CA SER A 88 -9.65 20.47 -17.22
C SER A 88 -9.03 19.16 -16.74
N ASN A 89 -7.90 18.77 -17.36
CA ASN A 89 -7.05 17.69 -16.89
C ASN A 89 -5.86 18.17 -16.05
N GLN A 90 -5.78 19.46 -15.73
CA GLN A 90 -4.77 20.00 -14.84
C GLN A 90 -4.88 19.35 -13.47
N SER A 91 -3.77 19.22 -12.79
CA SER A 91 -3.71 18.67 -11.45
C SER A 91 -2.93 19.56 -10.49
N GLU A 92 -3.29 19.49 -9.24
CA GLU A 92 -2.57 20.05 -8.11
C GLU A 92 -2.29 18.94 -7.11
N TYR A 93 -1.42 19.21 -6.15
CA TYR A 93 -1.09 18.26 -5.10
C TYR A 93 -1.00 18.94 -3.75
N LEU A 94 -1.19 18.13 -2.73
CA LEU A 94 -1.03 18.49 -1.32
C LEU A 94 -0.08 17.48 -0.69
N VAL A 95 0.81 17.96 0.17
CA VAL A 95 1.72 17.13 0.97
C VAL A 95 1.35 17.31 2.44
N ASP A 96 1.07 16.20 3.09
CA ASP A 96 0.87 16.11 4.53
C ASP A 96 2.02 15.34 5.16
N ALA A 97 2.41 15.70 6.40
CA ALA A 97 3.42 15.01 7.17
C ALA A 97 2.95 14.83 8.62
N GLU A 98 3.10 13.62 9.13
CA GLU A 98 2.76 13.28 10.52
C GLU A 98 3.80 12.34 11.14
N LYS A 99 3.89 12.33 12.46
CA LYS A 99 4.73 11.37 13.18
C LYS A 99 4.19 9.95 12.96
N ILE A 100 5.09 8.99 12.73
CA ILE A 100 4.73 7.57 12.71
C ILE A 100 4.41 7.15 14.14
N PRO A 101 3.22 6.57 14.41
CA PRO A 101 2.90 6.01 15.72
C PRO A 101 3.89 4.91 16.12
N ASP A 102 4.17 4.80 17.41
CA ASP A 102 4.95 3.70 17.93
C ASP A 102 4.25 2.36 17.65
N ALA A 103 5.03 1.31 17.32
CA ALA A 103 4.49 -0.01 17.10
C ALA A 103 3.82 -0.55 18.39
N ALA A 104 2.66 -1.16 18.26
CA ALA A 104 1.99 -1.79 19.39
C ALA A 104 2.68 -3.13 19.72
N ASP A 105 2.94 -3.39 21.01
CA ASP A 105 3.49 -4.66 21.55
C ASP A 105 2.37 -5.74 21.67
N SER A 106 1.55 -5.90 20.67
CA SER A 106 0.47 -6.90 20.67
C SER A 106 0.64 -7.86 19.50
N PRO A 107 0.17 -9.12 19.64
CA PRO A 107 0.14 -10.05 18.51
C PRO A 107 -0.58 -9.41 17.31
N TYR A 108 0.00 -9.55 16.11
CA TYR A 108 -0.61 -9.04 14.89
C TYR A 108 -1.57 -10.07 14.31
N GLU A 109 -2.84 -9.88 14.59
CA GLU A 109 -3.91 -10.78 14.19
C GLU A 109 -4.73 -10.20 13.04
N ILE A 110 -5.11 -11.06 12.13
CA ILE A 110 -5.90 -10.69 10.94
C ILE A 110 -7.17 -11.53 10.83
N GLU A 111 -8.19 -10.96 10.20
CA GLU A 111 -9.40 -11.71 9.80
C GLU A 111 -9.82 -11.33 8.38
N LEU A 112 -10.62 -12.14 7.74
CA LEU A 112 -11.13 -11.95 6.39
C LEU A 112 -12.35 -11.03 6.41
N PHE A 113 -12.28 -9.89 5.72
CA PHE A 113 -13.41 -9.00 5.50
C PHE A 113 -14.22 -9.46 4.28
N LYS A 114 -15.51 -9.73 4.45
CA LYS A 114 -16.35 -10.37 3.44
C LYS A 114 -17.54 -9.53 2.98
N ASP A 115 -17.81 -8.42 3.65
CA ASP A 115 -19.03 -7.64 3.42
C ASP A 115 -19.00 -6.92 2.08
N TYR A 116 -17.80 -6.46 1.66
CA TYR A 116 -17.58 -5.76 0.40
C TYR A 116 -16.33 -6.27 -0.30
N HIS A 117 -16.33 -6.17 -1.63
CA HIS A 117 -15.25 -6.66 -2.47
C HIS A 117 -14.48 -5.52 -3.13
N VAL A 118 -13.17 -5.68 -3.24
CA VAL A 118 -12.34 -4.86 -4.13
C VAL A 118 -12.59 -5.30 -5.57
N SER A 119 -12.85 -4.36 -6.48
CA SER A 119 -12.92 -4.71 -7.90
C SER A 119 -11.56 -5.17 -8.42
N SER A 120 -11.52 -6.26 -9.17
CA SER A 120 -10.31 -6.67 -9.87
C SER A 120 -10.04 -5.78 -11.10
N GLY A 121 -8.81 -5.77 -11.57
CA GLY A 121 -8.40 -5.07 -12.77
C GLY A 121 -7.48 -3.87 -12.53
N LEU A 122 -7.08 -3.25 -13.64
CA LEU A 122 -5.97 -2.28 -13.68
C LEU A 122 -6.20 -1.05 -12.78
N LEU A 123 -7.42 -0.51 -12.73
CA LEU A 123 -7.71 0.69 -11.93
C LEU A 123 -7.51 0.45 -10.43
N SER A 124 -7.76 -0.76 -9.95
CA SER A 124 -7.58 -1.12 -8.54
C SER A 124 -6.11 -1.18 -8.11
N THR A 125 -5.19 -1.35 -9.07
CA THR A 125 -3.73 -1.34 -8.78
C THR A 125 -3.20 0.06 -8.48
N VAL A 126 -3.98 1.11 -8.78
CA VAL A 126 -3.65 2.52 -8.54
C VAL A 126 -4.15 2.95 -7.17
N LYS A 127 -3.34 3.70 -6.44
CA LYS A 127 -3.74 4.28 -5.13
C LYS A 127 -4.62 5.52 -5.33
N THR A 128 -5.86 5.31 -5.79
CA THR A 128 -6.88 6.38 -5.87
C THR A 128 -7.49 6.67 -4.50
N ASN A 129 -8.18 7.80 -4.34
CA ASN A 129 -8.92 8.12 -3.10
C ASN A 129 -10.19 7.28 -2.91
N ASN A 130 -10.61 6.48 -3.90
CA ASN A 130 -11.76 5.56 -3.80
C ASN A 130 -11.38 4.31 -2.98
N ARG A 131 -11.31 4.47 -1.65
CA ARG A 131 -10.87 3.42 -0.71
C ARG A 131 -11.94 3.04 0.32
N MET A 132 -13.20 3.13 -0.06
CA MET A 132 -14.30 2.83 0.86
C MET A 132 -14.22 1.40 1.41
N VAL A 133 -13.91 0.41 0.58
CA VAL A 133 -13.75 -0.99 1.01
C VAL A 133 -12.62 -1.13 2.03
N ASN A 134 -11.50 -0.44 1.82
CA ASN A 134 -10.37 -0.43 2.76
C ASN A 134 -10.76 0.21 4.11
N ILE A 135 -11.50 1.33 4.07
CA ILE A 135 -11.99 2.02 5.27
C ILE A 135 -12.93 1.11 6.06
N LEU A 136 -13.93 0.51 5.40
CA LEU A 136 -14.88 -0.40 6.06
C LEU A 136 -14.20 -1.66 6.59
N GLY A 137 -13.20 -2.19 5.87
CA GLY A 137 -12.37 -3.29 6.36
C GLY A 137 -11.54 -2.93 7.59
N SER A 138 -11.03 -1.70 7.66
CA SER A 138 -10.31 -1.20 8.84
C SER A 138 -11.24 -1.00 10.04
N ILE A 139 -12.45 -0.49 9.83
CA ILE A 139 -13.48 -0.38 10.87
C ILE A 139 -13.85 -1.77 11.39
N PHE A 140 -14.10 -2.73 10.49
CA PHE A 140 -14.38 -4.13 10.86
C PHE A 140 -13.24 -4.72 11.71
N ALA A 141 -11.98 -4.51 11.32
CA ALA A 141 -10.85 -4.99 12.10
C ALA A 141 -10.85 -4.38 13.52
N GLN A 142 -11.03 -3.08 13.64
CA GLN A 142 -11.08 -2.38 14.92
C GLN A 142 -12.24 -2.86 15.81
N GLU A 143 -13.45 -3.03 15.26
CA GLU A 143 -14.65 -3.48 16.00
C GLU A 143 -14.52 -4.91 16.53
N ASN A 144 -13.59 -5.71 15.97
CA ASN A 144 -13.37 -7.10 16.33
C ASN A 144 -11.98 -7.37 16.94
N ASP A 145 -11.27 -6.32 17.35
CA ASP A 145 -9.95 -6.39 18.00
C ASP A 145 -8.85 -7.03 17.12
N PHE A 146 -8.98 -6.97 15.78
CA PHE A 146 -7.92 -7.36 14.84
C PHE A 146 -7.04 -6.17 14.47
N GLN A 147 -5.76 -6.42 14.21
CA GLN A 147 -4.82 -5.40 13.76
C GLN A 147 -5.02 -5.04 12.28
N ASN A 148 -5.56 -5.97 11.48
CA ASN A 148 -5.87 -5.70 10.07
C ASN A 148 -6.95 -6.65 9.53
N ALA A 149 -7.56 -6.26 8.42
CA ALA A 149 -8.49 -7.12 7.69
C ALA A 149 -7.94 -7.46 6.30
N ILE A 150 -8.09 -8.72 5.91
CA ILE A 150 -7.74 -9.21 4.58
C ILE A 150 -8.93 -8.99 3.65
N LEU A 151 -8.67 -8.35 2.52
CA LEU A 151 -9.66 -8.01 1.50
C LEU A 151 -9.70 -9.09 0.41
N ILE A 152 -10.87 -9.28 -0.16
CA ILE A 152 -11.12 -10.16 -1.32
C ILE A 152 -11.75 -9.38 -2.47
N ASN A 153 -11.59 -9.90 -3.68
CA ASN A 153 -12.25 -9.37 -4.87
C ASN A 153 -13.60 -10.08 -5.14
N GLU A 154 -14.29 -9.66 -6.18
CA GLU A 154 -15.58 -10.23 -6.61
C GLU A 154 -15.46 -11.71 -7.04
N ARG A 155 -14.26 -12.20 -7.39
CA ARG A 155 -13.98 -13.61 -7.66
C ARG A 155 -13.66 -14.41 -6.40
N LYS A 156 -13.76 -13.78 -5.22
CA LYS A 156 -13.39 -14.34 -3.89
C LYS A 156 -11.94 -14.76 -3.81
N GLU A 157 -11.05 -14.03 -4.47
CA GLU A 157 -9.60 -14.19 -4.37
C GLU A 157 -9.05 -13.15 -3.39
N LEU A 158 -7.99 -13.50 -2.68
CA LEU A 158 -7.28 -12.57 -1.80
C LEU A 158 -6.67 -11.42 -2.61
N VAL A 159 -6.78 -10.21 -2.09
CA VAL A 159 -6.22 -9.00 -2.71
C VAL A 159 -5.02 -8.47 -1.91
N GLY A 160 -5.16 -8.41 -0.61
CA GLY A 160 -4.18 -7.83 0.31
C GLY A 160 -4.87 -7.51 1.63
N ALA A 161 -4.23 -6.75 2.49
CA ALA A 161 -4.86 -6.18 3.68
C ALA A 161 -5.38 -4.77 3.39
N THR A 162 -6.01 -4.12 4.36
CA THR A 162 -6.63 -2.79 4.17
C THR A 162 -5.64 -1.73 3.73
N ASP A 163 -4.38 -1.83 4.13
CA ASP A 163 -3.31 -0.87 3.85
C ASP A 163 -2.02 -1.50 3.30
N SER A 164 -1.99 -2.83 3.11
CA SER A 164 -0.78 -3.60 2.83
C SER A 164 -0.99 -4.65 1.73
N ASN A 165 0.11 -5.02 1.06
CA ASN A 165 0.13 -6.22 0.23
C ASN A 165 0.35 -7.47 1.11
N LEU A 166 -0.03 -8.62 0.61
CA LEU A 166 -0.05 -9.91 1.32
C LEU A 166 0.94 -10.89 0.69
N PHE A 167 1.70 -11.58 1.53
CA PHE A 167 2.55 -12.70 1.17
C PHE A 167 2.22 -13.91 2.03
N LEU A 168 2.17 -15.08 1.40
CA LEU A 168 1.90 -16.37 2.03
C LEU A 168 3.07 -17.31 1.74
N ILE A 169 3.56 -17.97 2.76
CA ILE A 169 4.70 -18.89 2.64
C ILE A 169 4.27 -20.29 3.04
N LYS A 170 4.60 -21.24 2.16
CA LYS A 170 4.42 -22.67 2.43
C LYS A 170 5.68 -23.40 2.02
N GLN A 171 6.47 -23.84 3.01
CA GLN A 171 7.80 -24.40 2.76
C GLN A 171 8.68 -23.43 1.97
N ASN A 172 9.13 -23.81 0.76
CA ASN A 172 9.93 -22.95 -0.11
C ASN A 172 9.10 -22.11 -1.11
N ARG A 173 7.79 -22.25 -1.12
CA ARG A 173 6.89 -21.49 -2.02
C ARG A 173 6.45 -20.20 -1.33
N ILE A 174 6.60 -19.10 -2.05
CA ILE A 174 6.18 -17.76 -1.64
C ILE A 174 5.14 -17.27 -2.64
N ILE A 175 3.96 -17.05 -2.16
CA ILE A 175 2.79 -16.72 -2.97
C ILE A 175 2.31 -15.32 -2.59
N THR A 176 2.04 -14.49 -3.58
CA THR A 176 1.37 -13.18 -3.39
C THR A 176 0.26 -13.01 -4.42
N PRO A 177 -0.85 -12.34 -4.07
CA PRO A 177 -1.88 -12.00 -5.06
C PRO A 177 -1.29 -11.27 -6.26
N SER A 178 -1.68 -11.72 -7.48
CA SER A 178 -1.30 -11.05 -8.72
C SER A 178 -1.99 -9.69 -8.85
N LEU A 179 -1.46 -8.81 -9.69
CA LEU A 179 -2.08 -7.50 -9.94
C LEU A 179 -3.49 -7.63 -10.54
N ASP A 180 -3.77 -8.72 -11.25
CA ASP A 180 -5.10 -9.02 -11.79
C ASP A 180 -6.14 -9.27 -10.70
N SER A 181 -5.75 -9.59 -9.49
CA SER A 181 -6.67 -9.70 -8.35
C SER A 181 -7.20 -8.33 -7.89
N GLY A 182 -6.58 -7.22 -8.33
CA GLY A 182 -6.89 -5.86 -7.90
C GLY A 182 -6.03 -5.35 -6.75
N CYS A 183 -4.97 -6.06 -6.38
CA CYS A 183 -4.04 -5.58 -5.34
C CYS A 183 -3.24 -4.36 -5.84
N ILE A 184 -2.88 -3.49 -4.90
CA ILE A 184 -2.00 -2.35 -5.19
C ILE A 184 -0.62 -2.83 -5.66
N ASN A 185 -0.07 -2.19 -6.71
CA ASN A 185 1.32 -2.40 -7.11
C ASN A 185 2.26 -1.69 -6.10
N GLY A 186 2.41 -2.29 -4.93
CA GLY A 186 3.18 -1.74 -3.81
C GLY A 186 4.68 -1.68 -4.09
N ILE A 187 5.36 -0.62 -3.61
CA ILE A 187 6.81 -0.46 -3.79
C ILE A 187 7.55 -1.51 -2.97
N VAL A 188 7.23 -1.64 -1.69
CA VAL A 188 7.83 -2.67 -0.84
C VAL A 188 7.53 -4.08 -1.37
N ARG A 189 6.29 -4.33 -1.86
CA ARG A 189 5.97 -5.59 -2.54
C ARG A 189 6.93 -5.89 -3.69
N ARG A 190 7.23 -4.90 -4.56
CA ARG A 190 8.17 -5.09 -5.68
C ARG A 190 9.58 -5.37 -5.18
N LYS A 191 10.08 -4.62 -4.19
CA LYS A 191 11.42 -4.83 -3.61
C LYS A 191 11.55 -6.23 -3.00
N VAL A 192 10.54 -6.68 -2.26
CA VAL A 192 10.48 -8.04 -1.71
C VAL A 192 10.48 -9.10 -2.83
N LEU A 193 9.67 -8.93 -3.88
CA LEU A 193 9.65 -9.84 -5.02
C LEU A 193 10.99 -9.90 -5.77
N GLU A 194 11.62 -8.74 -6.01
CA GLU A 194 12.92 -8.63 -6.67
C GLU A 194 14.01 -9.34 -5.85
N HIS A 195 13.96 -9.22 -4.53
CA HIS A 195 14.90 -9.88 -3.62
C HIS A 195 14.66 -11.39 -3.59
N LEU A 196 13.45 -11.84 -3.33
CA LEU A 196 13.10 -13.26 -3.19
C LEU A 196 13.32 -14.07 -4.48
N ARG A 197 13.18 -13.44 -5.66
CA ARG A 197 13.47 -14.10 -6.95
C ARG A 197 14.96 -14.36 -7.19
N LYS A 198 15.83 -13.66 -6.47
CA LYS A 198 17.29 -13.88 -6.52
C LYS A 198 17.76 -14.91 -5.49
N SER A 199 16.92 -15.24 -4.51
CA SER A 199 17.24 -16.20 -3.46
C SER A 199 17.15 -17.63 -3.99
N GLU A 200 18.21 -18.40 -3.85
CA GLU A 200 18.25 -19.80 -4.27
C GLU A 200 17.27 -20.67 -3.48
N GLY A 201 16.70 -21.68 -4.13
CA GLY A 201 15.81 -22.65 -3.52
C GLY A 201 14.39 -22.18 -3.23
N ARG A 202 14.02 -20.96 -3.62
CA ARG A 202 12.66 -20.39 -3.43
C ARG A 202 11.89 -20.34 -4.75
N VAL A 203 10.59 -20.62 -4.67
CA VAL A 203 9.64 -20.48 -5.78
C VAL A 203 8.68 -19.34 -5.47
N VAL A 204 8.78 -18.27 -6.25
CA VAL A 204 7.98 -17.06 -6.07
C VAL A 204 6.87 -17.00 -7.10
N GLU A 205 5.61 -16.94 -6.64
CA GLU A 205 4.42 -16.97 -7.48
C GLU A 205 3.55 -15.74 -7.26
N GLU A 206 3.25 -15.02 -8.34
CA GLU A 206 2.22 -14.00 -8.39
C GLU A 206 0.99 -14.61 -9.07
N THR A 207 -0.06 -14.92 -8.29
CA THR A 207 -1.20 -15.69 -8.80
C THR A 207 -2.50 -15.32 -8.09
N ALA A 208 -3.61 -15.83 -8.59
CA ALA A 208 -4.88 -15.82 -7.86
C ALA A 208 -4.78 -16.70 -6.61
N VAL A 209 -5.19 -16.19 -5.46
CA VAL A 209 -5.04 -16.87 -4.16
C VAL A 209 -6.40 -17.03 -3.51
N SER A 210 -6.77 -18.27 -3.22
CA SER A 210 -8.00 -18.56 -2.46
C SER A 210 -7.82 -18.22 -0.97
N PRO A 211 -8.86 -17.68 -0.30
CA PRO A 211 -8.85 -17.48 1.16
C PRO A 211 -8.53 -18.72 1.98
N PHE A 212 -8.81 -19.91 1.45
CA PHE A 212 -8.50 -21.18 2.13
C PHE A 212 -6.98 -21.43 2.26
N GLU A 213 -6.16 -20.78 1.45
CA GLU A 213 -4.70 -20.92 1.57
C GLU A 213 -4.17 -20.34 2.89
N LEU A 214 -4.82 -19.32 3.47
CA LEU A 214 -4.47 -18.80 4.80
C LEU A 214 -4.46 -19.88 5.90
N LEU A 215 -5.27 -20.93 5.76
CA LEU A 215 -5.32 -22.03 6.72
C LEU A 215 -4.22 -23.09 6.48
N LYS A 216 -3.54 -23.05 5.32
CA LYS A 216 -2.60 -24.11 4.89
C LYS A 216 -1.14 -23.68 4.88
N VAL A 217 -0.88 -22.37 4.91
CA VAL A 217 0.47 -21.81 4.85
C VAL A 217 1.13 -21.78 6.23
N ASP A 218 2.46 -21.74 6.24
CA ASP A 218 3.26 -21.79 7.46
C ASP A 218 3.51 -20.39 8.03
N GLU A 219 3.58 -19.38 7.14
CA GLU A 219 3.87 -18.00 7.48
C GLU A 219 3.06 -17.04 6.61
N VAL A 220 2.68 -15.91 7.18
CA VAL A 220 2.02 -14.80 6.49
C VAL A 220 2.72 -13.50 6.90
N PHE A 221 3.02 -12.65 5.93
CA PHE A 221 3.44 -11.28 6.21
C PHE A 221 2.78 -10.26 5.28
N LEU A 222 2.72 -9.05 5.76
CA LEU A 222 2.18 -7.90 5.07
C LEU A 222 3.30 -6.92 4.71
N THR A 223 3.10 -6.13 3.64
CA THR A 223 4.09 -5.12 3.25
C THR A 223 3.44 -3.79 2.92
N ASN A 224 3.97 -2.70 3.49
CA ASN A 224 3.65 -1.33 3.10
C ASN A 224 4.85 -0.40 3.32
N SER A 225 4.76 0.83 2.83
CA SER A 225 5.88 1.79 2.87
C SER A 225 6.22 2.31 4.28
N ILE A 226 5.33 2.16 5.25
CA ILE A 226 5.52 2.66 6.62
C ILE A 226 6.09 1.56 7.53
N LEU A 227 5.45 0.39 7.54
CA LEU A 227 5.85 -0.74 8.38
C LEU A 227 6.95 -1.60 7.76
N GLY A 228 7.27 -1.38 6.46
CA GLY A 228 8.16 -2.28 5.74
C GLY A 228 7.52 -3.65 5.58
N ILE A 229 8.02 -4.62 6.35
CA ILE A 229 7.52 -6.01 6.41
C ILE A 229 6.94 -6.26 7.80
N GLN A 230 5.66 -6.55 7.89
CA GLN A 230 4.93 -6.89 9.11
C GLN A 230 4.57 -8.37 9.13
N SER A 231 5.14 -9.12 10.07
CA SER A 231 4.74 -10.50 10.31
C SER A 231 3.32 -10.56 10.86
N VAL A 232 2.58 -11.57 10.48
CA VAL A 232 1.26 -11.88 11.03
C VAL A 232 1.41 -13.05 12.00
N ASP A 233 0.91 -12.91 13.22
CA ASP A 233 1.01 -13.95 14.24
C ASP A 233 -0.12 -14.95 14.13
N ARG A 234 -1.35 -14.49 13.82
CA ARG A 234 -2.51 -15.36 13.84
C ARG A 234 -3.59 -14.99 12.81
N TYR A 235 -4.22 -16.02 12.26
CA TYR A 235 -5.49 -15.96 11.54
C TYR A 235 -6.44 -17.00 12.11
N ARG A 236 -7.52 -16.58 12.75
CA ARG A 236 -8.45 -17.44 13.48
C ARG A 236 -7.73 -18.27 14.56
N LYS A 237 -7.76 -19.61 14.40
CA LYS A 237 -7.08 -20.57 15.30
C LYS A 237 -5.69 -20.95 14.84
N LYS A 238 -5.23 -20.45 13.69
CA LYS A 238 -3.92 -20.78 13.12
C LYS A 238 -2.88 -19.74 13.49
N ASN A 239 -1.82 -20.17 14.16
CA ASN A 239 -0.63 -19.37 14.39
C ASN A 239 0.34 -19.55 13.23
N PHE A 240 1.09 -18.50 12.94
CA PHE A 240 2.10 -18.48 11.89
C PHE A 240 3.50 -18.33 12.49
N THR A 241 4.52 -18.74 11.70
CA THR A 241 5.93 -18.43 11.95
C THR A 241 6.29 -17.10 11.26
N ASP A 242 7.51 -16.59 11.50
CA ASP A 242 7.98 -15.31 10.96
C ASP A 242 9.40 -15.39 10.38
N SER A 243 9.89 -16.59 10.09
CA SER A 243 11.28 -16.83 9.71
C SER A 243 11.67 -16.13 8.42
N VAL A 244 10.85 -16.24 7.37
CA VAL A 244 11.09 -15.62 6.06
C VAL A 244 10.90 -14.10 6.15
N ALA A 245 9.86 -13.62 6.84
CA ALA A 245 9.64 -12.18 7.05
C ALA A 245 10.82 -11.52 7.76
N ARG A 246 11.37 -12.17 8.79
CA ARG A 246 12.53 -11.69 9.56
C ARG A 246 13.78 -11.64 8.71
N GLU A 247 14.05 -12.70 7.95
CA GLU A 247 15.18 -12.78 7.03
C GLU A 247 15.11 -11.64 6.00
N VAL A 248 14.01 -11.54 5.26
CA VAL A 248 13.84 -10.53 4.21
C VAL A 248 13.90 -9.10 4.77
N ARG A 249 13.37 -8.87 5.99
CA ARG A 249 13.47 -7.57 6.67
C ARG A 249 14.93 -7.20 6.94
N LEU A 250 15.73 -8.12 7.45
CA LEU A 250 17.16 -7.88 7.73
C LEU A 250 17.94 -7.60 6.45
N GLU A 251 17.71 -8.38 5.39
CA GLU A 251 18.45 -8.26 4.13
C GLU A 251 18.07 -7.01 3.32
N LEU A 252 16.84 -6.53 3.46
CA LEU A 252 16.38 -5.29 2.83
C LEU A 252 16.59 -4.04 3.72
N GLY A 253 17.01 -4.20 4.97
CA GLY A 253 17.21 -3.10 5.92
C GLY A 253 15.93 -2.39 6.32
N MET A 254 14.82 -3.12 6.50
CA MET A 254 13.47 -2.60 6.80
C MET A 254 13.00 -2.97 8.21
#